data_27cf9850d93b481e613d1d0874d7582c
#
_entry.id   27cf9850d93b481e613d1d0874d7582c
#
_cell.length_a   1.000
_cell.length_b   1.000
_cell.length_c   1.000
_cell.angle_alpha   90.00
_cell.angle_beta   90.00
_cell.angle_gamma   90.00
#
_symmetry.space_group_name_H-M   'P 1'
#
loop_
_entity.id
_entity.type
_entity.pdbx_description
1 polymer ?
#
loop_
_entity_poly.entity_id
_entity_poly.type
_entity_poly.pdbx_seq_one_letter_code
_entity_poly.pdbx_strand_id
1 'polypeptide(L)'
;VLMESRLTKAKGVWKVIMYIPALTSVVISGMLFRLMFSEGDNGQMNQLMHLLGNASIPWLKAKTTGWVALLLLCMWRWTGVNMLYFISGLKSIDTSLYESADIDGANAKQKFWYVTLPLLKPTTIYVITISVYAGLSMFLESFMLWNGNSSPKNIGLTIVGYLYKRGIERNQ
;
A
#
# COMPACT_ATOMS: atom_id res chain seq x y z
N VAL A 1 -5.55 12.40 9.41
CA VAL A 1 -5.45 13.48 10.40
C VAL A 1 -4.46 14.55 9.94
N LEU A 2 -3.18 14.25 9.70
CA LEU A 2 -2.19 15.26 9.27
C LEU A 2 -2.61 16.00 7.98
N MET A 3 -3.16 15.30 7.00
CA MET A 3 -3.61 15.89 5.73
C MET A 3 -4.85 16.78 5.83
N GLU A 4 -5.67 16.62 6.86
CA GLU A 4 -6.83 17.48 7.12
C GLU A 4 -6.51 18.60 8.12
N SER A 5 -5.31 18.61 8.73
CA SER A 5 -4.88 19.66 9.66
C SER A 5 -4.75 21.01 8.94
N ARG A 6 -4.98 22.11 9.68
CA ARG A 6 -4.81 23.48 9.17
C ARG A 6 -3.36 23.82 8.80
N LEU A 7 -2.39 23.01 9.28
CA LEU A 7 -0.96 23.20 9.03
C LEU A 7 -0.52 22.79 7.61
N THR A 8 -1.31 21.98 6.91
CA THR A 8 -0.94 21.50 5.56
C THR A 8 -1.42 22.48 4.51
N LYS A 9 -0.50 23.31 4.02
CA LYS A 9 -0.71 24.16 2.85
C LYS A 9 -0.93 23.30 1.61
N ALA A 10 -1.55 23.35 0.66
CA ALA A 10 -1.67 22.50 -0.55
C ALA A 10 -2.25 21.08 -0.30
N LYS A 11 -3.26 20.94 0.57
CA LYS A 11 -3.94 19.67 0.87
C LYS A 11 -4.40 18.90 -0.38
N GLY A 12 -4.90 19.62 -1.40
CA GLY A 12 -5.35 19.02 -2.64
C GLY A 12 -4.22 18.34 -3.42
N VAL A 13 -3.08 19.01 -3.53
CA VAL A 13 -1.90 18.50 -4.24
C VAL A 13 -1.38 17.21 -3.58
N TRP A 14 -1.24 17.20 -2.26
CA TRP A 14 -0.81 15.99 -1.54
C TRP A 14 -1.77 14.81 -1.72
N LYS A 15 -3.09 15.06 -1.71
CA LYS A 15 -4.09 14.02 -1.97
C LYS A 15 -3.95 13.44 -3.37
N VAL A 16 -3.74 14.30 -4.37
CA VAL A 16 -3.53 13.87 -5.77
C VAL A 16 -2.24 13.04 -5.88
N ILE A 17 -1.11 13.54 -5.36
CA ILE A 17 0.18 12.82 -5.42
C ILE A 17 0.06 11.42 -4.79
N MET A 18 -0.58 11.30 -3.63
CA MET A 18 -0.77 10.01 -2.97
C MET A 18 -1.77 9.09 -3.67
N TYR A 19 -2.68 9.66 -4.48
CA TYR A 19 -3.69 8.89 -5.20
C TYR A 19 -3.26 8.47 -6.60
N ILE A 20 -2.33 9.18 -7.25
CA ILE A 20 -1.80 8.86 -8.59
C ILE A 20 -1.39 7.39 -8.73
N PRO A 21 -0.68 6.76 -7.77
CA PRO A 21 -0.31 5.35 -7.88
C PRO A 21 -1.50 4.40 -8.08
N ALA A 22 -2.62 4.69 -7.45
CA ALA A 22 -3.82 3.87 -7.57
C ALA A 22 -4.48 3.96 -8.96
N LEU A 23 -4.29 5.07 -9.65
CA LEU A 23 -4.80 5.29 -11.02
C LEU A 23 -3.90 4.63 -12.09
N THR A 24 -2.65 4.31 -11.75
CA THR A 24 -1.77 3.62 -12.71
C THR A 24 -2.20 2.17 -12.92
N SER A 25 -2.09 1.71 -14.17
CA SER A 25 -2.34 0.31 -14.50
C SER A 25 -1.46 -0.61 -13.64
N VAL A 26 -2.06 -1.69 -13.11
CA VAL A 26 -1.32 -2.71 -12.35
C VAL A 26 -0.17 -3.31 -13.15
N VAL A 27 -0.36 -3.46 -14.47
CA VAL A 27 0.66 -3.98 -15.39
C VAL A 27 1.87 -3.05 -15.43
N ILE A 28 1.63 -1.76 -15.64
CA ILE A 28 2.69 -0.74 -15.67
C ILE A 28 3.40 -0.67 -14.31
N SER A 29 2.64 -0.64 -13.22
CA SER A 29 3.20 -0.59 -11.86
C SER A 29 4.08 -1.81 -11.57
N GLY A 30 3.63 -3.01 -11.92
CA GLY A 30 4.40 -4.24 -11.73
C GLY A 30 5.68 -4.25 -12.56
N MET A 31 5.62 -3.79 -13.83
CA MET A 31 6.79 -3.68 -14.70
C MET A 31 7.80 -2.66 -14.16
N LEU A 32 7.33 -1.47 -13.72
CA LEU A 32 8.19 -0.45 -13.14
C LEU A 32 8.92 -0.97 -11.90
N PHE A 33 8.19 -1.60 -10.98
CA PHE A 33 8.80 -2.19 -9.79
C PHE A 33 9.77 -3.33 -10.12
N ARG A 34 9.44 -4.15 -11.11
CA ARG A 34 10.37 -5.18 -11.60
C ARG A 34 11.67 -4.57 -12.13
N LEU A 35 11.63 -3.46 -12.85
CA LEU A 35 12.81 -2.75 -13.31
C LEU A 35 13.59 -2.12 -12.14
N MET A 36 12.88 -1.50 -11.19
CA MET A 36 13.49 -0.90 -10.00
C MET A 36 14.21 -1.94 -9.13
N PHE A 37 13.58 -3.11 -8.94
CA PHE A 37 14.12 -4.24 -8.17
C PHE A 37 14.84 -5.27 -9.04
N SER A 38 15.28 -4.88 -10.25
CA SER A 38 16.04 -5.77 -11.12
C SER A 38 17.37 -6.17 -10.46
N GLU A 39 17.81 -7.37 -10.82
CA GLU A 39 19.03 -7.95 -10.29
C GLU A 39 20.28 -7.36 -10.96
N GLY A 40 21.38 -7.42 -10.25
CA GLY A 40 22.65 -6.86 -10.71
C GLY A 40 22.80 -5.37 -10.43
N ASP A 41 23.95 -4.84 -10.80
CA ASP A 41 24.39 -3.48 -10.44
C ASP A 41 23.60 -2.37 -11.16
N ASN A 42 22.89 -2.71 -12.24
CA ASN A 42 22.07 -1.77 -13.01
C ASN A 42 20.67 -1.56 -12.43
N GLY A 43 20.22 -2.39 -11.45
CA GLY A 43 18.95 -2.21 -10.78
C GLY A 43 18.97 -0.94 -9.92
N GLN A 44 17.94 -0.10 -10.04
CA GLN A 44 17.88 1.18 -9.31
C GLN A 44 18.02 0.99 -7.78
N MET A 45 17.39 -0.05 -7.23
CA MET A 45 17.53 -0.36 -5.79
C MET A 45 18.94 -0.85 -5.45
N ASN A 46 19.62 -1.56 -6.34
CA ASN A 46 21.01 -1.96 -6.11
C ASN A 46 21.97 -0.78 -6.25
N GLN A 47 21.71 0.15 -7.17
CA GLN A 47 22.47 1.41 -7.22
C GLN A 47 22.36 2.18 -5.89
N LEU A 48 21.14 2.25 -5.31
CA LEU A 48 20.95 2.85 -3.99
C LEU A 48 21.72 2.08 -2.89
N MET A 49 21.70 0.73 -2.94
CA MET A 49 22.48 -0.09 -2.00
C MET A 49 23.99 0.19 -2.11
N HIS A 50 24.52 0.32 -3.32
CA HIS A 50 25.93 0.68 -3.55
C HIS A 50 26.27 2.06 -3.00
N LEU A 51 25.38 3.07 -3.16
CA LEU A 51 25.58 4.40 -2.57
C LEU A 51 25.62 4.34 -1.02
N LEU A 52 24.94 3.36 -0.42
CA LEU A 52 24.95 3.11 1.03
C LEU A 52 26.10 2.19 1.47
N GLY A 53 27.01 1.81 0.56
CA GLY A 53 28.15 0.94 0.84
C GLY A 53 27.82 -0.55 0.96
N ASN A 54 26.65 -0.98 0.48
CA ASN A 54 26.20 -2.37 0.51
C ASN A 54 26.40 -3.06 -0.85
N ALA A 55 26.53 -4.38 -0.84
CA ALA A 55 26.59 -5.20 -2.05
C ALA A 55 25.19 -5.31 -2.72
N SER A 56 25.18 -5.70 -3.99
CA SER A 56 23.96 -5.99 -4.74
C SER A 56 23.13 -7.10 -4.09
N ILE A 57 21.83 -6.88 -4.02
CA ILE A 57 20.86 -7.79 -3.43
C ILE A 57 20.06 -8.45 -4.57
N PRO A 58 19.87 -9.78 -4.56
CA PRO A 58 19.00 -10.48 -5.50
C PRO A 58 17.53 -10.32 -5.11
N TRP A 59 16.99 -9.10 -5.28
CA TRP A 59 15.67 -8.69 -4.76
C TRP A 59 14.54 -9.67 -5.07
N LEU A 60 14.41 -10.10 -6.32
CA LEU A 60 13.29 -10.92 -6.76
C LEU A 60 13.56 -12.44 -6.72
N LYS A 61 14.80 -12.86 -6.40
CA LYS A 61 15.20 -14.28 -6.29
C LYS A 61 15.18 -14.81 -4.86
N ALA A 62 15.41 -13.96 -3.86
CA ALA A 62 15.36 -14.36 -2.47
C ALA A 62 13.96 -14.15 -1.88
N LYS A 63 13.53 -15.06 -1.00
CA LYS A 63 12.16 -15.06 -0.45
C LYS A 63 11.85 -13.76 0.29
N THR A 64 12.71 -13.35 1.21
CA THR A 64 12.48 -12.17 2.06
C THR A 64 12.44 -10.87 1.24
N THR A 65 13.43 -10.66 0.37
CA THR A 65 13.53 -9.44 -0.44
C THR A 65 12.44 -9.37 -1.51
N GLY A 66 12.04 -10.52 -2.09
CA GLY A 66 10.93 -10.58 -3.03
C GLY A 66 9.59 -10.21 -2.36
N TRP A 67 9.35 -10.66 -1.13
CA TRP A 67 8.18 -10.24 -0.36
C TRP A 67 8.23 -8.74 -0.02
N VAL A 68 9.40 -8.21 0.32
CA VAL A 68 9.56 -6.76 0.56
C VAL A 68 9.23 -5.97 -0.71
N ALA A 69 9.73 -6.38 -1.87
CA ALA A 69 9.43 -5.71 -3.14
C ALA A 69 7.93 -5.75 -3.46
N LEU A 70 7.26 -6.90 -3.26
CA LEU A 70 5.83 -7.05 -3.47
C LEU A 70 5.02 -6.19 -2.50
N LEU A 71 5.37 -6.19 -1.22
CA LEU A 71 4.71 -5.36 -0.20
C LEU A 71 4.86 -3.87 -0.52
N LEU A 72 6.05 -3.42 -0.92
CA LEU A 72 6.28 -2.02 -1.31
C LEU A 72 5.43 -1.63 -2.53
N LEU A 73 5.30 -2.49 -3.53
CA LEU A 73 4.42 -2.28 -4.68
C LEU A 73 2.95 -2.13 -4.21
N CYS A 74 2.48 -3.05 -3.38
CA CYS A 74 1.10 -3.01 -2.88
C CYS A 74 0.85 -1.77 -2.01
N MET A 75 1.75 -1.46 -1.07
CA MET A 75 1.65 -0.27 -0.23
C MET A 75 1.63 1.01 -1.07
N TRP A 76 2.53 1.13 -2.03
CA TRP A 76 2.60 2.30 -2.91
C TRP A 76 1.28 2.49 -3.68
N ARG A 77 0.69 1.42 -4.22
CA ARG A 77 -0.58 1.52 -4.97
C ARG A 77 -1.79 1.80 -4.09
N TRP A 78 -1.92 1.10 -2.95
CA TRP A 78 -3.16 1.10 -2.17
C TRP A 78 -3.21 2.17 -1.07
N THR A 79 -2.08 2.78 -0.70
CA THR A 79 -2.04 3.82 0.34
C THR A 79 -2.96 4.99 0.04
N GLY A 80 -2.98 5.47 -1.21
CA GLY A 80 -3.82 6.60 -1.61
C GLY A 80 -5.32 6.31 -1.50
N VAL A 81 -5.75 5.11 -1.91
CA VAL A 81 -7.15 4.68 -1.79
C VAL A 81 -7.56 4.57 -0.33
N ASN A 82 -6.75 3.90 0.49
CA ASN A 82 -7.02 3.75 1.92
C ASN A 82 -7.05 5.12 2.63
N MET A 83 -6.17 6.04 2.24
CA MET A 83 -6.19 7.42 2.72
C MET A 83 -7.53 8.11 2.45
N LEU A 84 -8.13 7.94 1.26
CA LEU A 84 -9.43 8.54 0.93
C LEU A 84 -10.56 8.00 1.81
N TYR A 85 -10.56 6.69 2.11
CA TYR A 85 -11.54 6.13 3.06
C TYR A 85 -11.43 6.76 4.44
N PHE A 86 -10.20 6.92 4.97
CA PHE A 86 -10.00 7.58 6.25
C PHE A 86 -10.34 9.08 6.22
N ILE A 87 -10.06 9.79 5.13
CA ILE A 87 -10.47 11.19 4.97
C ILE A 87 -12.00 11.31 4.98
N SER A 88 -12.70 10.41 4.29
CA SER A 88 -14.16 10.38 4.29
C SER A 88 -14.72 10.09 5.68
N GLY A 89 -14.16 9.10 6.38
CA GLY A 89 -14.54 8.79 7.76
C GLY A 89 -14.27 9.95 8.72
N LEU A 90 -13.16 10.68 8.57
CA LEU A 90 -12.87 11.87 9.37
C LEU A 90 -13.90 12.99 9.14
N LYS A 91 -14.34 13.17 7.90
CA LYS A 91 -15.33 14.20 7.54
C LYS A 91 -16.76 13.87 7.99
N SER A 92 -17.06 12.60 8.26
CA SER A 92 -18.37 12.19 8.77
C SER A 92 -18.51 12.38 10.27
N ILE A 93 -17.44 12.72 10.99
CA ILE A 93 -17.49 13.01 12.42
C ILE A 93 -18.07 14.41 12.61
N ASP A 94 -19.11 14.53 13.45
CA ASP A 94 -19.74 15.82 13.76
C ASP A 94 -18.73 16.73 14.48
N THR A 95 -18.65 17.97 14.00
CA THR A 95 -17.75 18.99 14.57
C THR A 95 -18.15 19.36 16.00
N SER A 96 -19.42 19.25 16.35
CA SER A 96 -19.92 19.50 17.72
C SER A 96 -19.23 18.66 18.78
N LEU A 97 -18.80 17.43 18.43
CA LEU A 97 -18.04 16.57 19.34
C LEU A 97 -16.65 17.15 19.67
N TYR A 98 -16.03 17.77 18.70
CA TYR A 98 -14.73 18.45 18.91
C TYR A 98 -14.90 19.75 19.69
N GLU A 99 -15.98 20.51 19.45
CA GLU A 99 -16.33 21.73 20.18
C GLU A 99 -16.63 21.42 21.65
N SER A 100 -17.41 20.37 21.92
CA SER A 100 -17.64 19.90 23.29
C SER A 100 -16.35 19.52 24.00
N ALA A 101 -15.48 18.77 23.33
CA ALA A 101 -14.19 18.40 23.86
C ALA A 101 -13.26 19.63 24.12
N ASP A 102 -13.43 20.70 23.32
CA ASP A 102 -12.71 21.97 23.56
C ASP A 102 -13.21 22.68 24.83
N ILE A 103 -14.53 22.66 25.07
CA ILE A 103 -15.14 23.21 26.29
C ILE A 103 -14.64 22.45 27.53
N ASP A 104 -14.51 21.10 27.41
CA ASP A 104 -13.97 20.24 28.46
C ASP A 104 -12.45 20.39 28.65
N GLY A 105 -11.78 21.27 27.89
CA GLY A 105 -10.35 21.54 28.02
C GLY A 105 -9.45 20.44 27.43
N ALA A 106 -9.97 19.57 26.56
CA ALA A 106 -9.20 18.51 25.94
C ALA A 106 -8.16 19.05 24.95
N ASN A 107 -6.91 18.65 25.12
CA ASN A 107 -5.85 18.98 24.16
C ASN A 107 -5.95 18.13 22.88
N ALA A 108 -5.19 18.49 21.84
CA ALA A 108 -5.24 17.83 20.53
C ALA A 108 -4.95 16.31 20.59
N LYS A 109 -4.07 15.86 21.49
CA LYS A 109 -3.77 14.45 21.71
C LYS A 109 -4.94 13.71 22.33
N GLN A 110 -5.61 14.32 23.32
CA GLN A 110 -6.80 13.77 23.96
C GLN A 110 -7.96 13.65 22.95
N LYS A 111 -8.23 14.72 22.16
CA LYS A 111 -9.23 14.68 21.08
C LYS A 111 -8.94 13.57 20.07
N PHE A 112 -7.68 13.36 19.71
CA PHE A 112 -7.32 12.27 18.80
C PHE A 112 -7.64 10.89 19.38
N TRP A 113 -7.23 10.62 20.62
CA TRP A 113 -7.38 9.31 21.23
C TRP A 113 -8.80 8.99 21.70
N TYR A 114 -9.53 9.99 22.23
CA TYR A 114 -10.84 9.78 22.86
C TYR A 114 -12.03 10.13 21.97
N VAL A 115 -11.83 10.95 20.92
CA VAL A 115 -12.91 11.32 19.98
C VAL A 115 -12.64 10.73 18.60
N THR A 116 -11.52 11.12 17.95
CA THR A 116 -11.26 10.78 16.56
C THR A 116 -11.10 9.27 16.36
N LEU A 117 -10.22 8.63 17.11
CA LEU A 117 -9.88 7.22 16.93
C LEU A 117 -11.05 6.26 17.18
N PRO A 118 -11.85 6.43 18.26
CA PRO A 118 -13.06 5.62 18.47
C PRO A 118 -14.10 5.79 17.38
N LEU A 119 -14.34 7.01 16.91
CA LEU A 119 -15.33 7.30 15.87
C LEU A 119 -14.88 6.85 14.48
N LEU A 120 -13.57 6.67 14.25
CA LEU A 120 -13.03 6.05 13.04
C LEU A 120 -13.06 4.51 13.06
N LYS A 121 -13.45 3.88 14.16
CA LYS A 121 -13.49 2.42 14.28
C LYS A 121 -14.27 1.72 13.14
N PRO A 122 -15.47 2.18 12.72
CA PRO A 122 -16.19 1.58 11.60
C PRO A 122 -15.41 1.66 10.30
N THR A 123 -14.81 2.83 9.99
CA THR A 123 -13.96 3.01 8.81
C THR A 123 -12.73 2.11 8.87
N THR A 124 -12.11 1.98 10.02
CA THR A 124 -10.94 1.12 10.21
C THR A 124 -11.27 -0.35 9.96
N ILE A 125 -12.38 -0.84 10.52
CA ILE A 125 -12.86 -2.21 10.29
C ILE A 125 -13.13 -2.44 8.79
N TYR A 126 -13.79 -1.50 8.14
CA TYR A 126 -14.06 -1.57 6.70
C TYR A 126 -12.77 -1.66 5.88
N VAL A 127 -11.80 -0.76 6.13
CA VAL A 127 -10.52 -0.73 5.41
C VAL A 127 -9.74 -2.02 5.64
N ILE A 128 -9.68 -2.53 6.87
CA ILE A 128 -9.00 -3.81 7.17
C ILE A 128 -9.67 -4.95 6.41
N THR A 129 -11.00 -5.03 6.44
CA THR A 129 -11.76 -6.11 5.77
C THR A 129 -11.51 -6.11 4.26
N ILE A 130 -11.58 -4.94 3.61
CA ILE A 130 -11.30 -4.83 2.17
C ILE A 130 -9.82 -5.17 1.89
N SER A 131 -8.90 -4.71 2.72
CA SER A 131 -7.45 -4.96 2.52
C SER A 131 -7.12 -6.44 2.63
N VAL A 132 -7.73 -7.15 3.58
CA VAL A 132 -7.57 -8.61 3.71
C VAL A 132 -8.14 -9.32 2.48
N TYR A 133 -9.35 -8.95 2.05
CA TYR A 133 -9.94 -9.50 0.83
C TYR A 133 -9.07 -9.26 -0.41
N ALA A 134 -8.60 -8.02 -0.60
CA ALA A 134 -7.73 -7.66 -1.70
C ALA A 134 -6.40 -8.43 -1.67
N GLY A 135 -5.81 -8.63 -0.48
CA GLY A 135 -4.60 -9.42 -0.31
C GLY A 135 -4.80 -10.90 -0.65
N LEU A 136 -5.93 -11.50 -0.27
CA LEU A 136 -6.25 -12.90 -0.60
C LEU A 136 -6.56 -13.09 -2.09
N SER A 137 -7.18 -12.10 -2.74
CA SER A 137 -7.51 -12.12 -4.17
C SER A 137 -6.40 -11.53 -5.05
N MET A 138 -5.28 -11.12 -4.48
CA MET A 138 -4.16 -10.56 -5.22
C MET A 138 -3.59 -11.58 -6.23
N PHE A 139 -3.45 -11.13 -7.48
CA PHE A 139 -2.86 -11.92 -8.56
C PHE A 139 -1.94 -11.09 -9.46
N LEU A 140 -2.50 -10.02 -10.05
CA LEU A 140 -1.82 -9.27 -11.10
C LEU A 140 -0.54 -8.57 -10.61
N GLU A 141 -0.53 -8.04 -9.40
CA GLU A 141 0.67 -7.41 -8.82
C GLU A 141 1.84 -8.39 -8.77
N SER A 142 1.59 -9.59 -8.26
CA SER A 142 2.59 -10.63 -8.19
C SER A 142 2.96 -11.15 -9.58
N PHE A 143 1.97 -11.41 -10.43
CA PHE A 143 2.17 -11.91 -11.79
C PHE A 143 3.05 -10.96 -12.62
N MET A 144 2.82 -9.65 -12.55
CA MET A 144 3.60 -8.66 -13.28
C MET A 144 4.99 -8.45 -12.69
N LEU A 145 5.12 -8.49 -11.37
CA LEU A 145 6.41 -8.33 -10.70
C LEU A 145 7.41 -9.44 -11.10
N TRP A 146 6.94 -10.70 -11.19
CA TRP A 146 7.77 -11.83 -11.61
C TRP A 146 7.63 -12.21 -13.09
N ASN A 147 6.86 -11.46 -13.88
CA ASN A 147 6.59 -11.72 -15.30
C ASN A 147 6.02 -13.13 -15.55
N GLY A 148 5.01 -13.49 -14.78
CA GLY A 148 4.32 -14.76 -14.89
C GLY A 148 4.18 -15.51 -13.56
N ASN A 149 3.64 -16.73 -13.65
CA ASN A 149 3.46 -17.61 -12.50
C ASN A 149 4.75 -18.35 -12.05
N SER A 150 5.87 -18.12 -12.72
CA SER A 150 7.13 -18.86 -12.52
C SER A 150 8.13 -18.08 -11.69
N SER A 151 7.70 -17.53 -10.54
CA SER A 151 8.63 -16.92 -9.60
C SER A 151 9.60 -17.95 -9.02
N PRO A 152 10.87 -17.59 -8.76
CA PRO A 152 11.85 -18.49 -8.14
C PRO A 152 11.27 -19.11 -6.86
N LYS A 153 11.32 -20.43 -6.76
CA LYS A 153 10.80 -21.20 -5.59
C LYS A 153 9.34 -20.87 -5.24
N ASN A 154 8.52 -20.46 -6.20
CA ASN A 154 7.12 -20.03 -6.01
C ASN A 154 6.94 -18.87 -5.01
N ILE A 155 7.91 -17.97 -4.88
CA ILE A 155 7.87 -16.84 -3.92
C ILE A 155 6.63 -15.97 -4.14
N GLY A 156 6.30 -15.66 -5.39
CA GLY A 156 5.16 -14.83 -5.78
C GLY A 156 3.88 -15.61 -6.08
N LEU A 157 3.81 -16.90 -5.77
CA LEU A 157 2.62 -17.70 -6.05
C LEU A 157 1.51 -17.38 -5.04
N THR A 158 0.53 -16.60 -5.48
CA THR A 158 -0.68 -16.28 -4.71
C THR A 158 -1.74 -17.37 -4.84
N ILE A 159 -2.80 -17.33 -4.02
CA ILE A 159 -3.94 -18.27 -4.11
C ILE A 159 -4.56 -18.23 -5.50
N VAL A 160 -4.85 -17.02 -6.00
CA VAL A 160 -5.44 -16.84 -7.34
C VAL A 160 -4.44 -17.25 -8.43
N GLY A 161 -3.15 -16.98 -8.27
CA GLY A 161 -2.09 -17.43 -9.16
C GLY A 161 -1.98 -18.96 -9.22
N TYR A 162 -2.19 -19.64 -8.10
CA TYR A 162 -2.23 -21.10 -8.05
C TYR A 162 -3.45 -21.67 -8.81
N LEU A 163 -4.63 -21.08 -8.61
CA LEU A 163 -5.85 -21.45 -9.33
C LEU A 163 -5.69 -21.21 -10.84
N TYR A 164 -5.14 -20.09 -11.24
CA TYR A 164 -4.84 -19.77 -12.64
C TYR A 164 -3.89 -20.81 -13.25
N LYS A 165 -2.82 -21.15 -12.55
CA LYS A 165 -1.83 -22.13 -13.00
C LYS A 165 -2.43 -23.53 -13.17
N ARG A 166 -3.32 -23.94 -12.27
CA ARG A 166 -4.00 -25.24 -12.35
C ARG A 166 -5.11 -25.28 -13.38
N GLY A 167 -5.97 -24.25 -13.39
CA GLY A 167 -7.18 -24.23 -14.20
C GLY A 167 -6.92 -23.86 -15.66
N ILE A 168 -6.01 -22.91 -15.93
CA ILE A 168 -5.81 -22.37 -17.28
C ILE A 168 -4.52 -22.90 -17.93
N GLU A 169 -3.39 -22.84 -17.23
CA GLU A 169 -2.11 -23.27 -17.83
C GLU A 169 -1.98 -24.80 -17.96
N ARG A 170 -2.57 -25.57 -17.05
CA ARG A 170 -2.47 -27.04 -17.05
C ARG A 170 -3.72 -27.78 -17.54
N ASN A 171 -4.78 -27.05 -17.87
CA ASN A 171 -6.06 -27.63 -18.30
C ASN A 171 -6.60 -28.74 -17.36
N GLN A 172 -6.49 -28.58 -16.07
CA GLN A 172 -6.91 -29.52 -15.02
C GLN A 172 -8.04 -28.96 -14.17
#